data_f9fcb51642735dc4ac0007209590a217
#
_entry.id   f9fcb51642735dc4ac0007209590a217
#
_cell.length_a   1.000
_cell.length_b   1.000
_cell.length_c   1.000
_cell.angle_alpha   90.00
_cell.angle_beta   90.00
_cell.angle_gamma   90.00
#
_symmetry.space_group_name_H-M   'P 1'
#
loop_
_entity.id
_entity.type
_entity.pdbx_description
1 polymer ?
#
loop_
_entity_poly.entity_id
_entity_poly.type
_entity_poly.pdbx_seq_one_letter_code
_entity_poly.pdbx_strand_id
1 'polypeptide(L)'
;MRYLPLLTLLATSGLGSGVAVAGEEEADACLYTKVNAGYGEGWAVRSASTATLGAGDNRIFVVTLFAGNEYRLQACGDNNVVDLDLVLHDANGTELMRDESDDREPLINFQPVTTDTYYIAVYAASLASGQAKAGAAFAVTYK
;
A
#
# COMPACT_ATOMS: atom_id res chain seq x y z
N MET A 1 -10.04 -70.56 -6.86
CA MET A 1 -9.94 -69.22 -7.52
C MET A 1 -10.29 -68.18 -6.46
N ARG A 2 -9.29 -67.45 -5.99
CA ARG A 2 -9.47 -66.40 -5.00
C ARG A 2 -9.34 -65.05 -5.71
N TYR A 3 -10.43 -64.29 -5.75
CA TYR A 3 -10.38 -62.91 -6.29
C TYR A 3 -9.91 -61.99 -5.21
N LEU A 4 -8.77 -61.28 -5.44
CA LEU A 4 -8.32 -60.15 -4.64
C LEU A 4 -9.08 -58.91 -5.09
N PRO A 5 -9.63 -58.10 -4.20
CA PRO A 5 -10.16 -56.80 -4.58
C PRO A 5 -8.99 -55.80 -4.72
N LEU A 6 -8.95 -55.16 -5.86
CA LEU A 6 -8.02 -54.07 -6.17
C LEU A 6 -8.43 -52.83 -5.36
N LEU A 7 -7.59 -52.47 -4.40
CA LEU A 7 -7.79 -51.23 -3.60
C LEU A 7 -7.31 -50.05 -4.45
N THR A 8 -8.25 -49.30 -5.03
CA THR A 8 -7.96 -48.04 -5.68
C THR A 8 -7.66 -46.95 -4.64
N LEU A 9 -6.40 -46.58 -4.54
CA LEU A 9 -5.96 -45.44 -3.73
C LEU A 9 -6.34 -44.16 -4.46
N LEU A 10 -7.38 -43.44 -3.98
CA LEU A 10 -7.66 -42.09 -4.43
C LEU A 10 -6.61 -41.15 -3.76
N ALA A 11 -5.67 -40.71 -4.56
CA ALA A 11 -4.79 -39.61 -4.19
C ALA A 11 -5.59 -38.31 -4.27
N THR A 12 -6.02 -37.79 -3.12
CA THR A 12 -6.54 -36.42 -3.02
C THR A 12 -5.34 -35.48 -3.12
N SER A 13 -5.08 -34.94 -4.31
CA SER A 13 -4.21 -33.79 -4.48
C SER A 13 -4.88 -32.59 -3.82
N GLY A 14 -4.48 -32.29 -2.59
CA GLY A 14 -4.81 -31.05 -1.93
C GLY A 14 -4.15 -29.90 -2.72
N LEU A 15 -4.93 -29.20 -3.53
CA LEU A 15 -4.59 -27.89 -4.05
C LEU A 15 -4.50 -26.97 -2.84
N GLY A 16 -3.28 -26.75 -2.34
CA GLY A 16 -3.01 -25.66 -1.43
C GLY A 16 -3.30 -24.35 -2.16
N SER A 17 -4.52 -23.86 -2.03
CA SER A 17 -4.86 -22.49 -2.40
C SER A 17 -4.03 -21.59 -1.49
N GLY A 18 -2.91 -21.07 -2.01
CA GLY A 18 -2.24 -19.94 -1.39
C GLY A 18 -3.31 -18.86 -1.25
N VAL A 19 -3.65 -18.51 -0.01
CA VAL A 19 -4.55 -17.39 0.26
C VAL A 19 -3.77 -16.16 -0.18
N ALA A 20 -4.06 -15.65 -1.41
CA ALA A 20 -3.66 -14.30 -1.78
C ALA A 20 -4.18 -13.38 -0.67
N VAL A 21 -3.33 -12.50 -0.13
CA VAL A 21 -3.76 -11.50 0.86
C VAL A 21 -4.64 -10.52 0.10
N ALA A 22 -5.96 -10.77 0.07
CA ALA A 22 -6.93 -10.06 -0.75
C ALA A 22 -6.92 -8.54 -0.54
N GLY A 23 -6.49 -8.09 0.64
CA GLY A 23 -6.41 -6.69 1.01
C GLY A 23 -5.38 -5.87 0.22
N GLU A 24 -4.19 -6.39 -0.02
CA GLU A 24 -3.15 -5.66 -0.78
C GLU A 24 -3.53 -5.50 -2.25
N GLU A 25 -4.14 -6.52 -2.86
CA GLU A 25 -4.60 -6.47 -4.24
C GLU A 25 -5.70 -5.40 -4.44
N GLU A 26 -6.64 -5.30 -3.51
CA GLU A 26 -7.69 -4.29 -3.54
C GLU A 26 -7.12 -2.87 -3.37
N ALA A 27 -6.20 -2.69 -2.43
CA ALA A 27 -5.50 -1.44 -2.19
C ALA A 27 -4.69 -1.00 -3.43
N ASP A 28 -3.99 -1.95 -4.06
CA ASP A 28 -3.21 -1.70 -5.29
C ASP A 28 -4.12 -1.30 -6.45
N ALA A 29 -5.27 -1.94 -6.63
CA ALA A 29 -6.24 -1.59 -7.66
C ALA A 29 -6.79 -0.17 -7.48
N CYS A 30 -7.05 0.25 -6.22
CA CYS A 30 -7.42 1.62 -5.89
C CYS A 30 -6.30 2.60 -6.26
N LEU A 31 -5.08 2.32 -5.84
CA LEU A 31 -3.91 3.15 -6.13
C LEU A 31 -3.64 3.27 -7.63
N TYR A 32 -3.74 2.17 -8.36
CA TYR A 32 -3.57 2.13 -9.81
C TYR A 32 -4.51 3.08 -10.54
N THR A 33 -5.77 3.16 -10.11
CA THR A 33 -6.75 4.09 -10.68
C THR A 33 -6.31 5.55 -10.50
N LYS A 34 -5.79 5.91 -9.34
CA LYS A 34 -5.30 7.27 -9.04
C LYS A 34 -4.04 7.61 -9.83
N VAL A 35 -3.09 6.69 -9.87
CA VAL A 35 -1.83 6.85 -10.60
C VAL A 35 -2.09 6.99 -12.09
N ASN A 36 -3.00 6.20 -12.65
CA ASN A 36 -3.39 6.28 -14.06
C ASN A 36 -4.04 7.62 -14.42
N ALA A 37 -4.91 8.15 -13.55
CA ALA A 37 -5.49 9.47 -13.74
C ALA A 37 -4.39 10.55 -13.78
N GLY A 38 -3.41 10.47 -12.88
CA GLY A 38 -2.26 11.36 -12.84
C GLY A 38 -1.37 11.26 -14.09
N TYR A 39 -1.21 10.06 -14.62
CA TYR A 39 -0.41 9.85 -15.83
C TYR A 39 -0.93 10.65 -17.03
N GLY A 40 -2.26 10.73 -17.19
CA GLY A 40 -2.90 11.58 -18.20
C GLY A 40 -2.64 13.09 -18.01
N GLU A 41 -2.26 13.51 -16.80
CA GLU A 41 -1.91 14.89 -16.43
C GLU A 41 -0.39 15.15 -16.48
N GLY A 42 0.41 14.20 -16.92
CA GLY A 42 1.88 14.32 -17.03
C GLY A 42 2.66 13.84 -15.80
N TRP A 43 2.01 13.18 -14.83
CA TRP A 43 2.68 12.59 -13.69
C TRP A 43 3.31 11.24 -14.04
N ALA A 44 4.55 11.02 -13.65
CA ALA A 44 5.25 9.75 -13.80
C ALA A 44 5.40 9.04 -12.45
N VAL A 45 5.42 7.71 -12.47
CA VAL A 45 5.64 6.92 -11.26
C VAL A 45 7.13 6.83 -10.96
N ARG A 46 7.53 7.20 -9.73
CA ARG A 46 8.86 6.96 -9.21
C ARG A 46 8.95 5.63 -8.48
N SER A 47 8.00 5.36 -7.61
CA SER A 47 7.92 4.09 -6.87
C SER A 47 6.48 3.78 -6.47
N ALA A 48 6.18 2.50 -6.32
CA ALA A 48 4.92 2.01 -5.76
C ALA A 48 5.20 0.74 -4.96
N SER A 49 4.41 0.51 -3.92
CA SER A 49 4.53 -0.66 -3.05
C SER A 49 3.22 -0.94 -2.33
N THR A 50 3.07 -2.17 -1.83
CA THR A 50 1.96 -2.58 -0.98
C THR A 50 2.45 -3.04 0.38
N ALA A 51 1.57 -3.05 1.35
CA ALA A 51 1.83 -3.55 2.70
C ALA A 51 0.54 -4.04 3.35
N THR A 52 0.67 -5.03 4.22
CA THR A 52 -0.39 -5.42 5.16
C THR A 52 -0.10 -4.78 6.52
N LEU A 53 -1.08 -4.07 7.07
CA LEU A 53 -0.98 -3.32 8.32
C LEU A 53 -2.07 -3.75 9.31
N GLY A 54 -1.72 -3.81 10.59
CA GLY A 54 -2.68 -3.87 11.69
C GLY A 54 -3.14 -2.47 12.11
N ALA A 55 -4.16 -2.37 12.96
CA ALA A 55 -4.61 -1.09 13.50
C ALA A 55 -3.48 -0.41 14.31
N GLY A 56 -3.20 0.85 14.02
CA GLY A 56 -2.11 1.61 14.62
C GLY A 56 -0.72 1.28 14.07
N ASP A 57 -0.59 0.29 13.17
CA ASP A 57 0.67 -0.02 12.51
C ASP A 57 0.99 0.99 11.41
N ASN A 58 2.27 1.08 11.10
CA ASN A 58 2.75 1.86 9.97
C ASN A 58 3.79 1.12 9.14
N ARG A 59 3.97 1.60 7.92
CA ARG A 59 5.09 1.23 7.07
C ARG A 59 5.83 2.49 6.65
N ILE A 60 7.16 2.47 6.82
CA ILE A 60 8.02 3.59 6.43
C ILE A 60 8.68 3.27 5.09
N PHE A 61 8.50 4.16 4.13
CA PHE A 61 9.16 4.14 2.83
C PHE A 61 10.27 5.20 2.81
N VAL A 62 11.42 4.79 2.32
CA VAL A 62 12.60 5.67 2.19
C VAL A 62 12.77 6.02 0.72
N VAL A 63 12.82 7.30 0.39
CA VAL A 63 12.93 7.75 -0.99
C VAL A 63 13.79 9.01 -1.10
N THR A 64 14.59 9.09 -2.16
CA THR A 64 15.26 10.33 -2.54
C THR A 64 14.31 11.16 -3.38
N LEU A 65 14.02 12.39 -2.95
CA LEU A 65 13.24 13.37 -3.71
C LEU A 65 14.18 14.49 -4.16
N PHE A 66 14.00 14.91 -5.41
CA PHE A 66 14.89 15.89 -6.05
C PHE A 66 14.29 17.28 -6.03
N ALA A 67 15.09 18.27 -5.65
CA ALA A 67 14.72 19.68 -5.78
C ALA A 67 14.36 20.00 -7.26
N GLY A 68 13.33 20.81 -7.43
CA GLY A 68 12.86 21.22 -8.75
C GLY A 68 11.73 20.37 -9.33
N ASN A 69 11.43 19.21 -8.73
CA ASN A 69 10.28 18.39 -9.09
C ASN A 69 9.09 18.66 -8.16
N GLU A 70 7.90 18.44 -8.69
CA GLU A 70 6.68 18.30 -7.90
C GLU A 70 6.43 16.82 -7.61
N TYR A 71 6.05 16.50 -6.39
CA TYR A 71 5.73 15.13 -5.98
C TYR A 71 4.30 15.03 -5.44
N ARG A 72 3.65 13.92 -5.77
CA ARG A 72 2.47 13.43 -5.08
C ARG A 72 2.83 12.15 -4.34
N LEU A 73 2.63 12.18 -3.02
CA LEU A 73 2.70 11.02 -2.15
C LEU A 73 1.26 10.60 -1.91
N GLN A 74 0.89 9.42 -2.35
CA GLN A 74 -0.51 8.99 -2.31
C GLN A 74 -0.62 7.53 -1.91
N ALA A 75 -1.64 7.23 -1.13
CA ALA A 75 -1.93 5.88 -0.69
C ALA A 75 -3.40 5.52 -0.87
N CYS A 76 -3.67 4.24 -0.87
CA CYS A 76 -5.02 3.67 -0.81
C CYS A 76 -5.04 2.55 0.21
N GLY A 77 -6.07 2.52 1.05
CA GLY A 77 -6.42 1.37 1.86
C GLY A 77 -7.44 0.48 1.17
N ASP A 78 -7.48 -0.81 1.53
CA ASP A 78 -8.56 -1.71 1.15
C ASP A 78 -9.85 -1.39 1.92
N ASN A 79 -10.92 -2.18 1.73
CA ASN A 79 -12.20 -1.99 2.42
C ASN A 79 -12.13 -2.22 3.93
N ASN A 80 -11.05 -2.81 4.44
CA ASN A 80 -10.83 -3.00 5.88
C ASN A 80 -10.23 -1.75 6.55
N VAL A 81 -9.70 -0.82 5.78
CA VAL A 81 -9.24 0.48 6.30
C VAL A 81 -10.40 1.44 6.38
N VAL A 82 -10.60 2.05 7.55
CA VAL A 82 -11.51 3.19 7.74
C VAL A 82 -10.74 4.49 7.54
N ASP A 83 -9.53 4.56 8.09
CA ASP A 83 -8.71 5.75 8.10
C ASP A 83 -7.23 5.40 7.88
N LEU A 84 -6.64 5.98 6.85
CA LEU A 84 -5.24 5.82 6.46
C LEU A 84 -4.58 7.19 6.40
N ASP A 85 -3.48 7.38 7.11
CA ASP A 85 -2.72 8.62 7.15
C ASP A 85 -1.40 8.53 6.41
N LEU A 86 -0.93 9.66 5.91
CA LEU A 86 0.42 9.85 5.40
C LEU A 86 1.17 10.89 6.23
N VAL A 87 2.43 10.61 6.56
CA VAL A 87 3.33 11.56 7.22
C VAL A 87 4.65 11.60 6.48
N LEU A 88 5.06 12.78 6.07
CA LEU A 88 6.35 13.04 5.42
C LEU A 88 7.35 13.60 6.43
N HIS A 89 8.52 12.99 6.52
CA HIS A 89 9.63 13.40 7.36
C HIS A 89 10.87 13.70 6.51
N ASP A 90 11.69 14.64 6.96
CA ASP A 90 13.02 14.90 6.40
C ASP A 90 14.04 13.82 6.82
N ALA A 91 15.29 13.97 6.35
CA ALA A 91 16.38 13.05 6.65
C ALA A 91 16.73 12.97 8.15
N ASN A 92 16.36 13.97 8.94
CA ASN A 92 16.57 14.00 10.39
C ASN A 92 15.39 13.43 11.18
N GLY A 93 14.33 12.98 10.49
CA GLY A 93 13.10 12.49 11.11
C GLY A 93 12.14 13.59 11.57
N THR A 94 12.37 14.84 11.16
CA THR A 94 11.46 15.95 11.44
C THR A 94 10.25 15.86 10.54
N GLU A 95 9.04 15.91 11.10
CA GLU A 95 7.79 15.93 10.33
C GLU A 95 7.68 17.24 9.54
N LEU A 96 7.45 17.10 8.23
CA LEU A 96 7.29 18.23 7.31
C LEU A 96 5.84 18.47 6.93
N MET A 97 5.12 17.40 6.64
CA MET A 97 3.73 17.44 6.19
C MET A 97 2.99 16.18 6.63
N ARG A 98 1.66 16.30 6.73
CA ARG A 98 0.79 15.20 7.12
C ARG A 98 -0.57 15.34 6.42
N ASP A 99 -1.14 14.22 5.98
CA ASP A 99 -2.55 14.09 5.64
C ASP A 99 -3.23 13.23 6.70
N GLU A 100 -4.13 13.83 7.47
CA GLU A 100 -4.94 13.22 8.52
C GLU A 100 -6.43 13.31 8.20
N SER A 101 -6.79 13.40 6.91
CA SER A 101 -8.20 13.32 6.51
C SER A 101 -8.80 11.97 6.91
N ASP A 102 -10.02 11.96 7.42
CA ASP A 102 -10.72 10.77 7.91
C ASP A 102 -11.19 9.89 6.74
N ASP A 103 -10.25 9.48 5.88
CA ASP A 103 -10.51 8.60 4.75
C ASP A 103 -9.35 7.61 4.53
N ARG A 104 -9.51 6.74 3.55
CA ARG A 104 -8.51 5.71 3.23
C ARG A 104 -7.65 6.01 1.99
N GLU A 105 -7.67 7.26 1.53
CA GLU A 105 -6.99 7.69 0.30
C GLU A 105 -6.17 8.97 0.48
N PRO A 106 -5.25 9.02 1.46
CA PRO A 106 -4.50 10.24 1.78
C PRO A 106 -3.61 10.67 0.61
N LEU A 107 -3.36 11.99 0.53
CA LEU A 107 -2.54 12.63 -0.48
C LEU A 107 -1.74 13.78 0.11
N ILE A 108 -0.43 13.78 -0.12
CA ILE A 108 0.45 14.91 0.14
C ILE A 108 1.05 15.39 -1.19
N ASN A 109 0.91 16.69 -1.47
CA ASN A 109 1.66 17.36 -2.53
C ASN A 109 2.89 18.02 -1.93
N PHE A 110 4.07 17.76 -2.50
CA PHE A 110 5.34 18.22 -1.95
C PHE A 110 6.31 18.67 -3.04
N GLN A 111 6.96 19.81 -2.81
CA GLN A 111 8.04 20.33 -3.65
C GLN A 111 9.28 20.49 -2.76
N PRO A 112 10.26 19.56 -2.83
CA PRO A 112 11.46 19.68 -2.02
C PRO A 112 12.31 20.88 -2.46
N VAL A 113 12.80 21.66 -1.50
CA VAL A 113 13.74 22.75 -1.76
C VAL A 113 15.18 22.25 -1.88
N THR A 114 15.45 21.06 -1.34
CA THR A 114 16.75 20.37 -1.42
C THR A 114 16.54 18.93 -1.86
N THR A 115 17.45 18.44 -2.70
CA THR A 115 17.53 17.00 -3.00
C THR A 115 18.08 16.28 -1.79
N ASP A 116 17.28 15.39 -1.21
CA ASP A 116 17.65 14.65 -0.01
C ASP A 116 16.86 13.34 0.11
N THR A 117 17.19 12.57 1.13
CA THR A 117 16.44 11.39 1.58
C THR A 117 15.27 11.83 2.45
N TYR A 118 14.09 11.31 2.14
CA TYR A 118 12.85 11.54 2.90
C TYR A 118 12.27 10.22 3.37
N TYR A 119 11.56 10.27 4.49
CA TYR A 119 10.86 9.14 5.07
C TYR A 119 9.36 9.40 5.02
N ILE A 120 8.61 8.44 4.49
CA ILE A 120 7.17 8.54 4.32
C ILE A 120 6.53 7.40 5.11
N ALA A 121 5.81 7.74 6.16
CA ALA A 121 5.06 6.79 6.96
C ALA A 121 3.62 6.69 6.44
N VAL A 122 3.19 5.47 6.15
CA VAL A 122 1.79 5.12 5.86
C VAL A 122 1.22 4.47 7.11
N TYR A 123 0.22 5.07 7.72
CA TYR A 123 -0.41 4.63 8.97
C TYR A 123 -1.81 4.07 8.71
N ALA A 124 -2.10 2.91 9.26
CA ALA A 124 -3.47 2.44 9.42
C ALA A 124 -4.03 3.01 10.73
N ALA A 125 -4.56 4.22 10.70
CA ALA A 125 -5.05 4.91 11.89
C ALA A 125 -6.26 4.20 12.49
N SER A 126 -7.18 3.70 11.65
CA SER A 126 -8.26 2.83 12.12
C SER A 126 -8.69 1.80 11.07
N LEU A 127 -9.09 0.63 11.54
CA LEU A 127 -9.63 -0.46 10.73
C LEU A 127 -11.14 -0.63 10.98
N ALA A 128 -11.82 -1.25 10.03
CA ALA A 128 -13.21 -1.62 10.18
C ALA A 128 -13.41 -2.57 11.37
N SER A 129 -14.56 -2.52 12.01
CA SER A 129 -14.90 -3.33 13.18
C SER A 129 -14.66 -4.82 12.91
N GLY A 130 -13.94 -5.49 13.83
CA GLY A 130 -13.62 -6.91 13.75
C GLY A 130 -12.46 -7.26 12.80
N GLN A 131 -11.85 -6.29 12.13
CA GLN A 131 -10.70 -6.51 11.26
C GLN A 131 -9.38 -6.38 12.04
N ALA A 132 -8.51 -7.38 11.93
CA ALA A 132 -7.20 -7.38 12.57
C ALA A 132 -6.11 -6.80 11.66
N LYS A 133 -6.30 -6.89 10.35
CA LYS A 133 -5.35 -6.44 9.31
C LYS A 133 -6.07 -5.88 8.10
N ALA A 134 -5.35 -5.03 7.37
CA ALA A 134 -5.81 -4.42 6.13
C ALA A 134 -4.65 -4.26 5.14
N GLY A 135 -4.98 -4.21 3.86
CA GLY A 135 -4.04 -3.88 2.81
C GLY A 135 -3.93 -2.38 2.60
N ALA A 136 -2.72 -1.92 2.37
CA ALA A 136 -2.43 -0.55 1.95
C ALA A 136 -1.50 -0.57 0.74
N ALA A 137 -1.71 0.35 -0.19
CA ALA A 137 -0.83 0.60 -1.32
C ALA A 137 -0.37 2.05 -1.29
N PHE A 138 0.86 2.29 -1.70
CA PHE A 138 1.50 3.60 -1.67
C PHE A 138 2.28 3.86 -2.95
N ALA A 139 2.21 5.08 -3.46
CA ALA A 139 3.02 5.53 -4.60
C ALA A 139 3.60 6.93 -4.39
N VAL A 140 4.77 7.10 -4.96
CA VAL A 140 5.39 8.40 -5.21
C VAL A 140 5.32 8.66 -6.72
N THR A 141 4.62 9.72 -7.10
CA THR A 141 4.59 10.21 -8.48
C THR A 141 5.19 11.61 -8.56
N TYR A 142 5.67 12.00 -9.73
CA TYR A 142 6.37 13.28 -9.93
C TYR A 142 6.13 13.86 -11.31
N LYS A 143 6.39 15.16 -11.45
CA LYS A 143 6.55 15.89 -12.72
C LYS A 143 7.43 17.13 -12.56
#